data_c242eaba58679a4ee2c68588f0dcc7b8
#
_entry.id   c242eaba58679a4ee2c68588f0dcc7b8
#
_cell.length_a   1.000
_cell.length_b   1.000
_cell.length_c   1.000
_cell.angle_alpha   90.00
_cell.angle_beta   90.00
_cell.angle_gamma   90.00
#
_symmetry.space_group_name_H-M   'P 1'
#
loop_
_entity.id
_entity.type
_entity.pdbx_description
1 polymer ?
#
loop_
_entity_poly.entity_id
_entity_poly.type
_entity_poly.pdbx_seq_one_letter_code
_entity_poly.pdbx_strand_id
1 'polypeptide(L)'
;MNQTVQAAAPAQKRKPKETGVPDNKKYLHPVLAKNYGNWKYHDRPRPGVLHHVSHTGDEVWSVRAGTQRQMDVHTIRKLCDIADKYAESRVRFTIRSNIEFMVSEEKKVAPLIAELEKNGFPVGGTGNSVSMIAHTQGW
;
A
#
# COMPACT_ATOMS: atom_id res chain seq x y z
N MET A 1 -41.57 44.09 19.03
CA MET A 1 -40.80 43.64 17.84
C MET A 1 -40.48 42.15 18.03
N ASN A 2 -41.28 41.27 17.43
CA ASN A 2 -41.06 39.83 17.48
C ASN A 2 -40.15 39.44 16.29
N GLN A 3 -38.92 39.08 16.59
CA GLN A 3 -38.05 38.46 15.57
C GLN A 3 -38.45 36.95 15.52
N THR A 4 -39.09 36.58 14.42
CA THR A 4 -39.37 35.20 14.07
C THR A 4 -38.04 34.53 13.73
N VAL A 5 -37.55 33.65 14.62
CA VAL A 5 -36.38 32.80 14.31
C VAL A 5 -36.78 31.81 13.23
N GLN A 6 -36.32 32.05 12.04
CA GLN A 6 -36.52 31.17 10.89
C GLN A 6 -35.72 29.90 11.12
N ALA A 7 -36.40 28.77 11.31
CA ALA A 7 -35.75 27.47 11.47
C ALA A 7 -34.90 27.16 10.21
N ALA A 8 -33.60 26.87 10.42
CA ALA A 8 -32.71 26.48 9.37
C ALA A 8 -33.21 25.18 8.70
N ALA A 9 -33.31 25.19 7.38
CA ALA A 9 -33.66 24.02 6.59
C ALA A 9 -32.71 22.84 6.92
N PRO A 10 -33.21 21.59 6.99
CA PRO A 10 -32.38 20.44 7.31
C PRO A 10 -31.26 20.32 6.27
N ALA A 11 -30.02 20.16 6.75
CA ALA A 11 -28.84 20.03 5.91
C ALA A 11 -29.04 18.85 4.94
N GLN A 12 -29.14 19.18 3.66
CA GLN A 12 -29.30 18.20 2.60
C GLN A 12 -28.05 17.29 2.61
N LYS A 13 -28.22 16.01 2.90
CA LYS A 13 -27.12 15.04 2.84
C LYS A 13 -26.54 15.10 1.43
N ARG A 14 -25.32 15.64 1.31
CA ARG A 14 -24.62 15.68 0.02
C ARG A 14 -24.47 14.26 -0.47
N LYS A 15 -25.00 13.95 -1.66
CA LYS A 15 -24.70 12.69 -2.34
C LYS A 15 -23.18 12.59 -2.52
N PRO A 16 -22.58 11.40 -2.31
CA PRO A 16 -21.18 11.21 -2.63
C PRO A 16 -20.93 11.70 -4.05
N LYS A 17 -19.87 12.49 -4.25
CA LYS A 17 -19.51 12.92 -5.61
C LYS A 17 -19.21 11.68 -6.43
N GLU A 18 -19.77 11.56 -7.62
CA GLU A 18 -19.51 10.46 -8.56
C GLU A 18 -18.03 10.35 -8.95
N THR A 19 -17.26 11.44 -8.77
CA THR A 19 -15.81 11.54 -8.97
C THR A 19 -15.03 11.21 -7.69
N GLY A 20 -15.47 10.22 -6.92
CA GLY A 20 -14.75 9.72 -5.75
C GLY A 20 -13.48 8.94 -6.13
N VAL A 21 -12.70 8.57 -5.11
CA VAL A 21 -11.59 7.63 -5.28
C VAL A 21 -12.13 6.36 -5.95
N PRO A 22 -11.49 5.85 -7.02
CA PRO A 22 -11.90 4.62 -7.66
C PRO A 22 -12.04 3.48 -6.64
N ASP A 23 -12.98 2.58 -6.86
CA ASP A 23 -13.12 1.40 -6.00
C ASP A 23 -11.82 0.59 -6.04
N ASN A 24 -11.06 0.66 -4.95
CA ASN A 24 -9.77 0.00 -4.83
C ASN A 24 -9.89 -1.51 -4.62
N LYS A 25 -11.07 -2.04 -4.29
CA LYS A 25 -11.27 -3.46 -3.99
C LYS A 25 -10.90 -4.35 -5.16
N LYS A 26 -11.17 -3.90 -6.38
CA LYS A 26 -10.82 -4.62 -7.61
C LYS A 26 -9.31 -4.75 -7.87
N TYR A 27 -8.49 -3.91 -7.20
CA TYR A 27 -7.03 -3.92 -7.32
C TYR A 27 -6.34 -4.61 -6.15
N LEU A 28 -7.10 -5.09 -5.16
CA LEU A 28 -6.52 -5.80 -4.03
C LEU A 28 -5.87 -7.12 -4.49
N HIS A 29 -4.80 -7.49 -3.80
CA HIS A 29 -4.22 -8.82 -3.92
C HIS A 29 -5.30 -9.87 -3.59
N PRO A 30 -5.38 -11.01 -4.31
CA PRO A 30 -6.45 -11.99 -4.12
C PRO A 30 -6.63 -12.46 -2.67
N VAL A 31 -5.51 -12.73 -1.98
CA VAL A 31 -5.54 -13.11 -0.55
C VAL A 31 -6.12 -12.00 0.32
N LEU A 32 -5.81 -10.73 0.01
CA LEU A 32 -6.39 -9.59 0.73
C LEU A 32 -7.88 -9.44 0.45
N ALA A 33 -8.29 -9.60 -0.81
CA ALA A 33 -9.71 -9.50 -1.19
C ALA A 33 -10.55 -10.57 -0.49
N LYS A 34 -10.03 -11.82 -0.44
CA LYS A 34 -10.68 -12.94 0.24
C LYS A 34 -10.80 -12.74 1.75
N ASN A 35 -9.76 -12.18 2.39
CA ASN A 35 -9.64 -12.07 3.84
C ASN A 35 -9.80 -10.64 4.36
N TYR A 36 -10.46 -9.76 3.62
CA TYR A 36 -10.59 -8.34 3.96
C TYR A 36 -11.19 -8.15 5.37
N GLY A 37 -10.36 -7.56 6.27
CA GLY A 37 -10.74 -7.36 7.67
C GLY A 37 -10.71 -8.62 8.55
N ASN A 38 -10.30 -9.77 8.03
CA ASN A 38 -10.32 -11.05 8.75
C ASN A 38 -8.89 -11.56 9.03
N TRP A 39 -8.08 -10.74 9.70
CA TRP A 39 -6.70 -11.05 10.03
C TRP A 39 -6.56 -11.53 11.46
N LYS A 40 -5.80 -12.62 11.65
CA LYS A 40 -5.50 -13.20 12.95
C LYS A 40 -4.36 -12.47 13.65
N TYR A 41 -3.26 -12.24 12.91
CA TYR A 41 -2.13 -11.45 13.40
C TYR A 41 -1.27 -10.90 12.26
N HIS A 42 -0.40 -9.97 12.62
CA HIS A 42 0.62 -9.39 11.74
C HIS A 42 1.93 -9.37 12.50
N ASP A 43 3.01 -9.81 11.86
CA ASP A 43 4.35 -9.74 12.43
C ASP A 43 5.35 -9.08 11.47
N ARG A 44 6.58 -8.94 11.92
CA ARG A 44 7.68 -8.29 11.18
C ARG A 44 8.91 -9.18 11.24
N PRO A 45 9.01 -10.19 10.38
CA PRO A 45 10.14 -11.14 10.43
C PRO A 45 11.49 -10.47 10.19
N ARG A 46 11.52 -9.34 9.46
CA ARG A 46 12.73 -8.55 9.20
C ARG A 46 12.39 -7.13 8.76
N PRO A 47 13.35 -6.17 8.81
CA PRO A 47 13.13 -4.82 8.29
C PRO A 47 12.61 -4.84 6.84
N GLY A 48 11.58 -4.05 6.56
CA GLY A 48 10.96 -3.97 5.24
C GLY A 48 10.01 -5.10 4.89
N VAL A 49 9.88 -6.13 5.72
CA VAL A 49 8.96 -7.25 5.49
C VAL A 49 7.91 -7.31 6.58
N LEU A 50 6.65 -7.39 6.17
CA LEU A 50 5.52 -7.68 7.04
C LEU A 50 4.92 -9.02 6.62
N HIS A 51 4.52 -9.81 7.58
CA HIS A 51 3.82 -11.05 7.38
C HIS A 51 2.42 -10.94 7.99
N HIS A 52 1.42 -11.33 7.23
CA HIS A 52 0.01 -11.23 7.60
C HIS A 52 -0.63 -12.61 7.51
N VAL A 53 -1.24 -13.04 8.59
CA VAL A 53 -1.91 -14.35 8.68
C VAL A 53 -3.39 -14.13 8.93
N SER A 54 -4.24 -14.74 8.11
CA SER A 54 -5.70 -14.66 8.25
C SER A 54 -6.23 -15.75 9.18
N HIS A 55 -7.47 -15.60 9.64
CA HIS A 55 -8.17 -16.64 10.37
C HIS A 55 -8.48 -17.88 9.52
N THR A 56 -8.45 -17.75 8.19
CA THR A 56 -8.63 -18.89 7.26
C THR A 56 -7.35 -19.68 7.03
N GLY A 57 -6.21 -19.23 7.57
CA GLY A 57 -4.90 -19.83 7.35
C GLY A 57 -4.18 -19.33 6.08
N ASP A 58 -4.78 -18.44 5.33
CA ASP A 58 -4.08 -17.80 4.21
C ASP A 58 -3.03 -16.82 4.74
N GLU A 59 -1.89 -16.75 4.05
CA GLU A 59 -0.78 -15.90 4.42
C GLU A 59 -0.38 -14.99 3.25
N VAL A 60 0.12 -13.80 3.58
CA VAL A 60 0.70 -12.88 2.61
C VAL A 60 1.84 -12.09 3.22
N TRP A 61 2.90 -11.92 2.47
CA TRP A 61 4.06 -11.13 2.85
C TRP A 61 4.03 -9.80 2.09
N SER A 62 4.23 -8.70 2.81
CA SER A 62 4.44 -7.38 2.22
C SER A 62 5.91 -7.02 2.26
N VAL A 63 6.52 -6.77 1.12
CA VAL A 63 7.90 -6.30 1.01
C VAL A 63 7.88 -4.83 0.60
N ARG A 64 8.47 -3.96 1.41
CA ARG A 64 8.54 -2.52 1.18
C ARG A 64 9.91 -2.11 0.72
N ALA A 65 9.96 -1.42 -0.41
CA ALA A 65 11.18 -0.83 -0.95
C ALA A 65 11.07 0.69 -0.98
N GLY A 66 12.18 1.36 -0.68
CA GLY A 66 12.28 2.80 -0.78
C GLY A 66 12.29 3.23 -2.25
N THR A 67 11.46 4.21 -2.57
CA THR A 67 11.41 4.83 -3.88
C THR A 67 11.36 6.34 -3.77
N GLN A 68 11.63 7.01 -4.86
CA GLN A 68 11.50 8.46 -4.96
C GLN A 68 10.06 8.83 -5.32
N ARG A 69 9.62 10.02 -4.95
CA ARG A 69 8.32 10.55 -5.37
C ARG A 69 8.28 10.83 -6.86
N GLN A 70 9.41 11.27 -7.42
CA GLN A 70 9.57 11.53 -8.83
C GLN A 70 10.45 10.44 -9.42
N MET A 71 9.92 9.70 -10.36
CA MET A 71 10.59 8.60 -11.05
C MET A 71 10.43 8.76 -12.55
N ASP A 72 11.43 8.35 -13.29
CA ASP A 72 11.33 8.22 -14.74
C ASP A 72 10.54 6.96 -15.14
N VAL A 73 10.11 6.92 -16.40
CA VAL A 73 9.31 5.81 -16.93
C VAL A 73 10.09 4.49 -16.95
N HIS A 74 11.41 4.54 -17.11
CA HIS A 74 12.23 3.32 -17.12
C HIS A 74 12.28 2.68 -15.73
N THR A 75 12.42 3.50 -14.69
CA THR A 75 12.36 3.06 -13.30
C THR A 75 10.98 2.45 -12.97
N ILE A 76 9.89 3.09 -13.40
CA ILE A 76 8.54 2.56 -13.20
C ILE A 76 8.36 1.21 -13.91
N ARG A 77 8.80 1.08 -15.16
CA ARG A 77 8.75 -0.19 -15.90
C ARG A 77 9.51 -1.29 -15.18
N LYS A 78 10.72 -1.01 -14.71
CA LYS A 78 11.52 -1.96 -13.94
C LYS A 78 10.79 -2.45 -12.68
N LEU A 79 10.12 -1.56 -11.95
CA LEU A 79 9.31 -1.94 -10.81
C LEU A 79 8.10 -2.79 -11.20
N CYS A 80 7.50 -2.51 -12.37
CA CYS A 80 6.43 -3.34 -12.93
C CYS A 80 6.94 -4.75 -13.29
N ASP A 81 8.11 -4.85 -13.96
CA ASP A 81 8.70 -6.15 -14.32
C ASP A 81 9.00 -7.00 -13.06
N ILE A 82 9.48 -6.37 -11.98
CA ILE A 82 9.69 -7.03 -10.70
C ILE A 82 8.35 -7.49 -10.10
N ALA A 83 7.31 -6.66 -10.18
CA ALA A 83 6.00 -7.00 -9.69
C ALA A 83 5.38 -8.16 -10.46
N ASP A 84 5.53 -8.19 -11.78
CA ASP A 84 5.06 -9.28 -12.63
C ASP A 84 5.71 -10.61 -12.25
N LYS A 85 6.99 -10.56 -11.93
CA LYS A 85 7.76 -11.76 -11.59
C LYS A 85 7.45 -12.32 -10.20
N TYR A 86 7.20 -11.48 -9.20
CA TYR A 86 7.13 -11.90 -7.80
C TYR A 86 5.82 -11.59 -7.10
N ALA A 87 5.10 -10.53 -7.50
CA ALA A 87 3.99 -9.95 -6.73
C ALA A 87 2.68 -9.94 -7.52
N GLU A 88 2.48 -10.93 -8.39
CA GLU A 88 1.23 -11.13 -9.14
C GLU A 88 0.77 -9.87 -9.88
N SER A 89 1.74 -9.15 -10.51
CA SER A 89 1.52 -7.91 -11.27
C SER A 89 0.87 -6.79 -10.46
N ARG A 90 1.12 -6.75 -9.15
CA ARG A 90 0.51 -5.76 -8.26
C ARG A 90 1.56 -5.03 -7.43
N VAL A 91 1.35 -3.73 -7.33
CA VAL A 91 2.13 -2.85 -6.44
C VAL A 91 1.21 -1.92 -5.67
N ARG A 92 1.64 -1.50 -4.51
CA ARG A 92 0.96 -0.48 -3.70
C ARG A 92 1.91 0.65 -3.37
N PHE A 93 1.50 1.87 -3.63
CA PHE A 93 2.22 3.06 -3.17
C PHE A 93 1.80 3.39 -1.74
N THR A 94 2.77 3.59 -0.87
CA THR A 94 2.50 3.95 0.53
C THR A 94 2.53 5.47 0.71
N ILE A 95 1.90 5.95 1.78
CA ILE A 95 1.91 7.38 2.12
C ILE A 95 3.33 7.93 2.36
N ARG A 96 4.29 7.06 2.68
CA ARG A 96 5.70 7.42 2.92
C ARG A 96 6.57 7.31 1.67
N SER A 97 5.95 7.38 0.50
CA SER A 97 6.64 7.29 -0.81
C SER A 97 7.41 6.00 -1.02
N ASN A 98 6.99 4.90 -0.39
CA ASN A 98 7.51 3.57 -0.65
C ASN A 98 6.62 2.85 -1.66
N ILE A 99 7.22 1.90 -2.35
CA ILE A 99 6.47 0.89 -3.08
C ILE A 99 6.40 -0.39 -2.25
N GLU A 100 5.27 -1.06 -2.28
CA GLU A 100 5.03 -2.30 -1.55
C GLU A 100 4.59 -3.38 -2.50
N PHE A 101 5.25 -4.52 -2.40
CA PHE A 101 4.98 -5.73 -3.15
C PHE A 101 4.33 -6.74 -2.21
N MET A 102 3.23 -7.35 -2.64
CA MET A 102 2.55 -8.37 -1.88
C MET A 102 2.77 -9.73 -2.51
N VAL A 103 3.17 -10.69 -1.71
CA VAL A 103 3.60 -12.02 -2.15
C VAL A 103 2.87 -13.08 -1.33
N SER A 104 2.21 -14.03 -1.99
CA SER A 104 1.49 -15.13 -1.35
C SER A 104 2.37 -16.33 -1.00
N GLU A 105 3.63 -16.34 -1.45
CA GLU A 105 4.55 -17.46 -1.24
C GLU A 105 5.84 -16.97 -0.57
N GLU A 106 6.11 -17.43 0.63
CA GLU A 106 7.31 -17.08 1.41
C GLU A 106 8.61 -17.23 0.61
N LYS A 107 8.71 -18.32 -0.19
CA LYS A 107 9.91 -18.60 -1.01
C LYS A 107 10.26 -17.51 -2.03
N LYS A 108 9.29 -16.67 -2.40
CA LYS A 108 9.50 -15.52 -3.32
C LYS A 108 10.04 -14.27 -2.61
N VAL A 109 9.95 -14.19 -1.28
CA VAL A 109 10.34 -13.00 -0.51
C VAL A 109 11.83 -12.72 -0.64
N ALA A 110 12.69 -13.69 -0.39
CA ALA A 110 14.14 -13.50 -0.46
C ALA A 110 14.63 -13.16 -1.89
N PRO A 111 14.21 -13.86 -2.95
CA PRO A 111 14.56 -13.47 -4.32
C PRO A 111 14.07 -12.08 -4.72
N LEU A 112 12.84 -11.69 -4.31
CA LEU A 112 12.29 -10.36 -4.55
C LEU A 112 13.19 -9.29 -3.92
N ILE A 113 13.59 -9.47 -2.66
CA ILE A 113 14.44 -8.52 -1.95
C ILE A 113 15.78 -8.38 -2.67
N ALA A 114 16.42 -9.50 -3.02
CA ALA A 114 17.70 -9.49 -3.72
C ALA A 114 17.61 -8.75 -5.08
N GLU A 115 16.52 -8.92 -5.80
CA GLU A 115 16.32 -8.23 -7.07
C GLU A 115 16.03 -6.74 -6.90
N LEU A 116 15.26 -6.35 -5.87
CA LEU A 116 15.03 -4.95 -5.53
C LEU A 116 16.34 -4.24 -5.17
N GLU A 117 17.13 -4.82 -4.27
CA GLU A 117 18.41 -4.25 -3.83
C GLU A 117 19.42 -4.16 -4.98
N LYS A 118 19.50 -5.19 -5.82
CA LYS A 118 20.35 -5.18 -7.03
C LYS A 118 19.99 -4.04 -7.99
N ASN A 119 18.72 -3.65 -8.04
CA ASN A 119 18.23 -2.56 -8.88
C ASN A 119 18.23 -1.19 -8.17
N GLY A 120 18.81 -1.08 -6.98
CA GLY A 120 18.95 0.17 -6.25
C GLY A 120 17.70 0.57 -5.45
N PHE A 121 16.78 -0.35 -5.20
CA PHE A 121 15.60 -0.13 -4.36
C PHE A 121 15.83 -0.73 -2.96
N PRO A 122 16.27 0.05 -1.98
CA PRO A 122 16.57 -0.47 -0.65
C PRO A 122 15.30 -0.98 0.04
N VAL A 123 15.38 -2.19 0.60
CA VAL A 123 14.25 -2.78 1.34
C VAL A 123 14.30 -2.33 2.79
N GLY A 124 13.20 -1.78 3.28
CA GLY A 124 13.09 -1.23 4.63
C GLY A 124 11.82 -0.43 4.84
N GLY A 125 11.86 0.55 5.76
CA GLY A 125 10.75 1.49 5.94
C GLY A 125 9.54 0.91 6.67
N THR A 126 9.75 -0.07 7.53
CA THR A 126 8.74 -0.59 8.44
C THR A 126 9.04 -0.18 9.89
N GLY A 127 7.99 0.00 10.68
CA GLY A 127 8.14 0.35 12.09
C GLY A 127 8.76 1.72 12.33
N ASN A 128 9.77 1.77 13.19
CA ASN A 128 10.43 3.00 13.63
C ASN A 128 11.60 3.45 12.72
N SER A 129 11.62 2.98 11.47
CA SER A 129 12.66 3.38 10.52
C SER A 129 12.54 4.86 10.18
N VAL A 130 13.61 5.61 10.45
CA VAL A 130 13.70 7.06 10.14
C VAL A 130 13.93 7.32 8.65
N SER A 131 14.36 6.33 7.89
CA SER A 131 14.69 6.45 6.46
C SER A 131 13.49 6.78 5.56
N MET A 132 12.28 6.74 6.10
CA MET A 132 11.02 6.85 5.36
C MET A 132 10.11 7.91 5.98
N ILE A 133 10.64 9.09 6.22
CA ILE A 133 9.86 10.22 6.73
C ILE A 133 9.01 10.80 5.60
N ALA A 134 7.70 10.93 5.82
CA ALA A 134 6.85 11.66 4.92
C ALA A 134 7.10 13.16 5.09
N HIS A 135 7.44 13.81 4.01
CA HIS A 135 7.65 15.26 3.98
C HIS A 135 7.02 15.88 2.73
N THR A 136 6.77 17.16 2.79
CA THR A 136 6.42 17.92 1.59
C THR A 136 7.65 18.00 0.70
N GLN A 137 7.43 17.89 -0.61
CA GLN A 137 8.51 18.09 -1.55
C GLN A 137 8.79 19.59 -1.62
N GLY A 138 9.90 20.03 -1.00
CA GLY A 138 10.46 21.35 -1.23
C GLY A 138 11.13 21.39 -2.60
N TRP A 139 11.12 22.55 -3.22
CA TRP A 139 11.87 22.85 -4.43
C TRP A 139 13.21 23.45 -4.05
#